data_b176c8942c198f86ef684d5fb486bb85
#
_entry.id   b176c8942c198f86ef684d5fb486bb85
#
_cell.length_a   1.000
_cell.length_b   1.000
_cell.length_c   1.000
_cell.angle_alpha   90.00
_cell.angle_beta   90.00
_cell.angle_gamma   90.00
#
_symmetry.space_group_name_H-M   'P 1'
#
loop_
_entity.id
_entity.type
_entity.pdbx_description
1 polymer ?
#
loop_
_entity_poly.entity_id
_entity_poly.type
_entity_poly.pdbx_seq_one_letter_code
_entity_poly.pdbx_strand_id
1 'polypeptide(L)'
;MVFISGQTAWDERKNIIGRDSVLEQARQAFSNLEKAMESTGGTLKDIVALRIYVVDYQAECGTAVGAVLRETFSLENPPASTWIGVSALADPEFLIEIEATAVLD
;
A
#
# COMPACT_ATOMS: atom_id res chain seq x y z
N MET A 1 0.39 5.84 18.75
CA MET A 1 -0.21 5.85 17.40
C MET A 1 0.84 6.30 16.40
N VAL A 2 0.93 5.59 15.28
CA VAL A 2 1.92 5.88 14.23
C VAL A 2 1.18 6.14 12.92
N PHE A 3 1.54 7.22 12.24
CA PHE A 3 1.03 7.54 10.92
C PHE A 3 2.13 7.28 9.91
N ILE A 4 1.87 6.39 8.95
CA ILE A 4 2.81 6.08 7.87
C ILE A 4 2.37 6.85 6.63
N SER A 5 3.23 7.73 6.14
CA SER A 5 2.95 8.51 4.94
C SER A 5 2.90 7.61 3.70
N GLY A 6 2.44 8.17 2.59
CA GLY A 6 2.19 7.41 1.37
C GLY A 6 3.37 6.59 0.90
N GLN A 7 3.15 5.29 0.75
CA GLN A 7 4.13 4.35 0.21
C GLN A 7 3.77 4.05 -1.24
N THR A 8 4.77 4.09 -2.09
CA THR A 8 4.61 3.87 -3.52
C THR A 8 5.60 2.81 -3.99
N ALA A 9 5.59 2.51 -5.28
CA ALA A 9 6.31 1.35 -5.81
C ALA A 9 7.78 1.65 -6.16
N TRP A 10 8.52 2.24 -5.22
CA TRP A 10 9.96 2.48 -5.37
C TRP A 10 10.76 1.39 -4.70
N ASP A 11 11.87 0.98 -5.32
CA ASP A 11 12.84 0.10 -4.67
C ASP A 11 13.88 0.96 -3.91
N GLU A 12 14.89 0.31 -3.35
CA GLU A 12 15.93 0.97 -2.56
C GLU A 12 16.77 1.96 -3.37
N ARG A 13 16.81 1.78 -4.69
CA ARG A 13 17.56 2.65 -5.61
C ARG A 13 16.69 3.71 -6.26
N LYS A 14 15.44 3.86 -5.79
CA LYS A 14 14.47 4.80 -6.32
C LYS A 14 14.01 4.48 -7.75
N ASN A 15 14.14 3.22 -8.17
CA ASN A 15 13.54 2.76 -9.41
C ASN A 15 12.09 2.41 -9.19
N ILE A 16 11.23 2.75 -10.12
CA ILE A 16 9.81 2.40 -10.05
C ILE A 16 9.67 0.95 -10.51
N ILE A 17 9.08 0.13 -9.65
CA ILE A 17 8.84 -1.27 -9.90
C ILE A 17 7.43 -1.44 -10.43
N GLY A 18 7.26 -2.30 -11.46
CA GLY A 18 5.94 -2.63 -11.95
C GLY A 18 5.28 -1.54 -12.78
N ARG A 19 6.03 -0.86 -13.62
CA ARG A 19 5.46 0.10 -14.57
C ARG A 19 4.33 -0.58 -15.32
N ASP A 20 3.20 0.08 -15.45
CA ASP A 20 2.00 -0.42 -16.11
C ASP A 20 1.33 -1.63 -15.41
N SER A 21 1.74 -1.97 -14.19
CA SER A 21 1.14 -3.08 -13.44
C SER A 21 0.74 -2.67 -12.04
N VAL A 22 -0.57 -2.51 -11.81
CA VAL A 22 -1.10 -2.22 -10.47
C VAL A 22 -0.74 -3.33 -9.50
N LEU A 23 -0.80 -4.59 -9.94
CA LEU A 23 -0.48 -5.74 -9.09
C LEU A 23 0.97 -5.67 -8.57
N GLU A 24 1.93 -5.47 -9.49
CA GLU A 24 3.33 -5.38 -9.09
C GLU A 24 3.61 -4.15 -8.25
N GLN A 25 3.01 -3.02 -8.61
CA GLN A 25 3.16 -1.80 -7.81
C GLN A 25 2.56 -1.96 -6.42
N ALA A 26 1.41 -2.61 -6.30
CA ALA A 26 0.80 -2.87 -5.00
C ALA A 26 1.72 -3.73 -4.13
N ARG A 27 2.30 -4.79 -4.68
CA ARG A 27 3.22 -5.64 -3.92
C ARG A 27 4.42 -4.85 -3.41
N GLN A 28 5.00 -4.01 -4.27
CA GLN A 28 6.16 -3.20 -3.88
C GLN A 28 5.77 -2.15 -2.82
N ALA A 29 4.62 -1.50 -2.98
CA ALA A 29 4.15 -0.50 -2.02
C ALA A 29 3.89 -1.13 -0.64
N PHE A 30 3.27 -2.31 -0.60
CA PHE A 30 3.07 -3.02 0.67
C PHE A 30 4.36 -3.52 1.28
N SER A 31 5.34 -3.92 0.45
CA SER A 31 6.67 -4.26 0.93
C SER A 31 7.35 -3.06 1.58
N ASN A 32 7.22 -1.88 0.97
CA ASN A 32 7.76 -0.65 1.53
C ASN A 32 7.04 -0.27 2.84
N LEU A 33 5.73 -0.50 2.90
CA LEU A 33 4.96 -0.28 4.12
C LEU A 33 5.46 -1.17 5.26
N GLU A 34 5.74 -2.43 4.96
CA GLU A 34 6.28 -3.36 5.96
C GLU A 34 7.63 -2.87 6.49
N LYS A 35 8.50 -2.42 5.60
CA LYS A 35 9.81 -1.87 6.01
C LYS A 35 9.64 -0.63 6.88
N ALA A 36 8.71 0.25 6.52
CA ALA A 36 8.42 1.44 7.31
C ALA A 36 7.93 1.06 8.72
N MET A 37 7.08 0.04 8.83
CA MET A 37 6.60 -0.44 10.13
C MET A 37 7.75 -1.03 10.95
N GLU A 38 8.62 -1.81 10.34
CA GLU A 38 9.78 -2.37 11.04
C GLU A 38 10.67 -1.27 11.62
N SER A 39 10.83 -0.16 10.91
CA SER A 39 11.63 0.96 11.41
C SER A 39 11.02 1.65 12.63
N THR A 40 9.72 1.47 12.88
CA THR A 40 9.06 2.00 14.07
C THR A 40 9.09 1.03 15.25
N GLY A 41 9.62 -0.16 15.05
CA GLY A 41 9.59 -1.24 16.04
C GLY A 41 8.31 -2.07 16.00
N GLY A 42 7.42 -1.80 15.05
CA GLY A 42 6.17 -2.54 14.88
C GLY A 42 6.20 -3.52 13.72
N THR A 43 5.05 -4.09 13.43
CA THR A 43 4.86 -5.02 12.31
C THR A 43 3.57 -4.67 11.59
N LEU A 44 3.32 -5.35 10.47
CA LEU A 44 2.06 -5.18 9.73
C LEU A 44 0.82 -5.47 10.59
N LYS A 45 0.95 -6.30 11.62
CA LYS A 45 -0.15 -6.61 12.54
C LYS A 45 -0.62 -5.42 13.36
N ASP A 46 0.22 -4.41 13.49
CA ASP A 46 -0.09 -3.21 14.26
C ASP A 46 -0.88 -2.18 13.45
N ILE A 47 -1.00 -2.39 12.15
CA ILE A 47 -1.76 -1.49 11.27
C ILE A 47 -3.25 -1.68 11.51
N VAL A 48 -3.94 -0.58 11.80
CA VAL A 48 -5.39 -0.60 12.08
C VAL A 48 -6.21 0.00 10.94
N ALA A 49 -5.61 0.83 10.11
CA ALA A 49 -6.33 1.46 8.99
C ALA A 49 -5.39 1.71 7.82
N LEU A 50 -5.93 1.52 6.62
CA LEU A 50 -5.25 1.77 5.36
C LEU A 50 -6.09 2.72 4.51
N ARG A 51 -5.41 3.60 3.78
CA ARG A 51 -6.01 4.39 2.72
C ARG A 51 -5.21 4.08 1.45
N ILE A 52 -5.91 3.61 0.43
CA ILE A 52 -5.31 3.11 -0.80
C ILE A 52 -5.82 3.97 -1.95
N TYR A 53 -4.91 4.69 -2.59
CA TYR A 53 -5.21 5.60 -3.70
C TYR A 53 -4.77 4.93 -4.99
N VAL A 54 -5.69 4.79 -5.95
CA VAL A 54 -5.42 4.13 -7.22
C VAL A 54 -5.73 5.07 -8.37
N VAL A 55 -4.77 5.27 -9.25
CA VAL A 55 -4.94 6.14 -10.42
C VAL A 55 -5.89 5.47 -11.40
N ASP A 56 -6.89 6.24 -11.88
CA ASP A 56 -7.86 5.77 -12.88
C ASP A 56 -8.44 4.40 -12.51
N TYR A 57 -9.05 4.33 -11.34
CA TYR A 57 -9.53 3.08 -10.76
C TYR A 57 -10.51 2.35 -11.69
N GLN A 58 -10.21 1.08 -11.97
CA GLN A 58 -11.04 0.17 -12.74
C GLN A 58 -11.26 -1.10 -11.91
N ALA A 59 -12.22 -1.93 -12.31
CA ALA A 59 -12.51 -3.17 -11.60
C ALA A 59 -11.29 -4.09 -11.46
N GLU A 60 -10.44 -4.11 -12.48
CA GLU A 60 -9.20 -4.90 -12.48
C GLU A 60 -8.24 -4.44 -11.39
N CYS A 61 -8.23 -3.13 -11.11
CA CYS A 61 -7.41 -2.58 -10.01
C CYS A 61 -7.87 -3.14 -8.67
N GLY A 62 -9.18 -3.19 -8.45
CA GLY A 62 -9.76 -3.74 -7.23
C GLY A 62 -9.39 -5.20 -7.03
N THR A 63 -9.44 -5.98 -8.11
CA THR A 63 -9.04 -7.39 -8.08
C THR A 63 -7.57 -7.54 -7.70
N ALA A 64 -6.69 -6.74 -8.32
CA ALA A 64 -5.25 -6.78 -8.05
C ALA A 64 -4.93 -6.37 -6.61
N VAL A 65 -5.48 -5.24 -6.17
CA VAL A 65 -5.25 -4.73 -4.82
C VAL A 65 -5.79 -5.70 -3.76
N GLY A 66 -6.97 -6.25 -3.99
CA GLY A 66 -7.56 -7.24 -3.09
C GLY A 66 -6.71 -8.48 -2.95
N ALA A 67 -6.11 -8.95 -4.05
CA ALA A 67 -5.21 -10.11 -4.03
C ALA A 67 -3.99 -9.84 -3.15
N VAL A 68 -3.38 -8.66 -3.31
CA VAL A 68 -2.19 -8.29 -2.52
C VAL A 68 -2.53 -8.09 -1.05
N LEU A 69 -3.70 -7.52 -0.75
CA LEU A 69 -4.16 -7.39 0.63
C LEU A 69 -4.28 -8.77 1.31
N ARG A 70 -4.85 -9.75 0.61
CA ARG A 70 -4.98 -11.12 1.14
C ARG A 70 -3.63 -11.80 1.34
N GLU A 71 -2.65 -11.49 0.49
CA GLU A 71 -1.28 -12.01 0.65
C GLU A 71 -0.57 -11.38 1.85
N THR A 72 -0.90 -10.12 2.15
CA THR A 72 -0.14 -9.29 3.10
C THR A 72 -0.70 -9.35 4.52
N PHE A 73 -2.03 -9.38 4.66
CA PHE A 73 -2.69 -9.30 5.95
C PHE A 73 -3.49 -10.57 6.26
N SER A 74 -3.59 -10.87 7.57
CA SER A 74 -4.42 -11.97 8.04
C SER A 74 -5.91 -11.67 7.79
N LEU A 75 -6.65 -12.68 7.36
CA LEU A 75 -8.11 -12.57 7.17
C LEU A 75 -8.86 -12.51 8.50
N GLU A 76 -8.23 -12.91 9.61
CA GLU A 76 -8.85 -12.91 10.93
C GLU A 76 -8.99 -11.50 11.50
N ASN A 77 -7.97 -10.67 11.32
CA ASN A 77 -7.95 -9.30 11.83
C ASN A 77 -7.41 -8.34 10.78
N PRO A 78 -8.13 -8.18 9.67
CA PRO A 78 -7.66 -7.26 8.63
C PRO A 78 -7.79 -5.82 9.11
N PRO A 79 -6.91 -4.92 8.67
CA PRO A 79 -7.09 -3.50 8.96
C PRO A 79 -8.32 -2.96 8.22
N ALA A 80 -8.92 -1.90 8.76
CA ALA A 80 -9.91 -1.15 8.01
C ALA A 80 -9.24 -0.57 6.78
N SER A 81 -9.91 -0.58 5.62
CA SER A 81 -9.33 -0.02 4.41
C SER A 81 -10.34 0.83 3.64
N THR A 82 -9.84 1.93 3.09
CA THR A 82 -10.63 2.80 2.21
C THR A 82 -9.87 2.89 0.89
N TRP A 83 -10.57 2.65 -0.21
CA TRP A 83 -9.99 2.67 -1.54
C TRP A 83 -10.55 3.86 -2.30
N ILE A 84 -9.65 4.67 -2.87
CA ILE A 84 -10.00 5.95 -3.47
C ILE A 84 -9.38 6.02 -4.86
N GLY A 85 -10.21 6.25 -5.88
CA GLY A 85 -9.73 6.52 -7.23
C GLY A 85 -9.26 7.97 -7.31
N VAL A 86 -8.11 8.19 -7.93
CA VAL A 86 -7.53 9.52 -8.11
C VAL A 86 -7.13 9.73 -9.57
N SER A 87 -6.98 11.00 -9.97
CA SER A 87 -6.56 11.33 -11.34
C SER A 87 -5.08 11.09 -11.57
N ALA A 88 -4.25 11.33 -10.54
CA ALA A 88 -2.79 11.23 -10.64
C ALA A 88 -2.19 11.16 -9.25
N LEU A 89 -0.97 10.69 -9.18
CA LEU A 89 -0.14 10.71 -7.98
C LEU A 89 1.07 11.62 -8.25
N ALA A 90 1.97 11.72 -7.27
CA ALA A 90 3.09 12.63 -7.36
C ALA A 90 3.99 12.37 -8.58
N ASP A 91 4.19 11.11 -8.93
CA ASP A 91 4.91 10.73 -10.14
C ASP A 91 3.90 10.15 -11.14
N PRO A 92 3.98 10.55 -12.44
CA PRO A 92 3.00 10.05 -13.43
C PRO A 92 3.06 8.54 -13.66
N GLU A 93 4.12 7.88 -13.24
CA GLU A 93 4.25 6.43 -13.38
C GLU A 93 3.73 5.66 -12.17
N PHE A 94 3.40 6.33 -11.06
CA PHE A 94 2.77 5.68 -9.93
C PHE A 94 1.30 5.40 -10.21
N LEU A 95 0.90 4.16 -10.02
CA LEU A 95 -0.48 3.71 -10.18
C LEU A 95 -1.20 3.55 -8.86
N ILE A 96 -0.46 3.43 -7.75
CA ILE A 96 -1.01 3.19 -6.43
C ILE A 96 -0.14 3.86 -5.37
N GLU A 97 -0.79 4.38 -4.33
CA GLU A 97 -0.14 4.88 -3.14
C GLU A 97 -0.92 4.42 -1.92
N ILE A 98 -0.22 4.04 -0.86
CA ILE A 98 -0.82 3.49 0.35
C ILE A 98 -0.32 4.26 1.55
N GLU A 99 -1.24 4.72 2.39
CA GLU A 99 -0.88 5.27 3.69
C GLU A 99 -1.56 4.45 4.78
N ALA A 100 -1.00 4.47 5.96
CA ALA A 100 -1.46 3.62 7.05
C ALA A 100 -1.44 4.33 8.39
N THR A 101 -2.32 3.89 9.27
CA THR A 101 -2.29 4.25 10.68
C THR A 101 -2.10 2.96 11.47
N ALA A 102 -1.17 2.99 12.43
CA ALA A 102 -0.87 1.84 13.28
C ALA A 102 -0.92 2.23 14.75
N VAL A 103 -1.18 1.24 15.59
CA VAL A 103 -1.16 1.42 17.04
C VAL A 103 -0.19 0.40 17.60
N LEU A 104 0.89 0.89 18.23
CA LEU A 104 1.90 0.04 18.88
C LEU A 104 1.60 -0.06 20.36
N ASP A 105 1.82 -1.25 20.91
CA ASP A 105 1.66 -1.47 22.35
C ASP A 105 2.91 -1.05 23.12
#